data_be46161bc3fe0adec6a46ece21e96c45
#
_entry.id   be46161bc3fe0adec6a46ece21e96c45
#
_cell.length_a   1.000
_cell.length_b   1.000
_cell.length_c   1.000
_cell.angle_alpha   90.00
_cell.angle_beta   90.00
_cell.angle_gamma   90.00
#
_symmetry.space_group_name_H-M   'P 1'
#
loop_
_entity.id
_entity.type
_entity.pdbx_description
1 polymer ?
#
loop_
_entity_poly.entity_id
_entity_poly.type
_entity_poly.pdbx_seq_one_letter_code
_entity_poly.pdbx_strand_id
1 'polypeptide(L)'
;MRMMSHPTRVMQTSRLGHWLPSDPEVLNLWLKKTIDDTERKKTPLHPVIQEFQKMIETDPVMLMYFTQMFEEQPSFAPPKGSGDVKIKNYHQMLRIINHVLTTAPEFNSTGMVGFPINAILDFPMITPAGLAAFVAPKVNAMFKKVLKVWTEFLNSPDSRYVLNDSPTGWLSKEALSKINIDDFIHDPKAPFFGFKSWNDFFIREFKPGVRPVAGAPNAIASACEAAPFAISTQVKETDTFWIKSQPYSLRHLLDGKFVEQFKGGTVYQAFLSAENYHRWHSPVSGTIKMIHQVEGTYYAEAAAEGFDPAGPNNSQGYIAHVATRAIIFIEAEEPAIGLMSLIPIGMAEVSSCVVTVKERQKVKKGDQIGYFQFGGSTHCLVFRSGVIADFALQAIPQGENGANSTLVKVNSLLAIAI
;
A
#
# COMPACT_ATOMS: atom_id res chain seq x y z
N MET A 1 15.98 -48.83 9.25
CA MET A 1 15.08 -47.93 8.52
C MET A 1 15.38 -46.51 9.01
N ARG A 2 16.28 -45.78 8.32
CA ARG A 2 16.66 -44.42 8.68
C ARG A 2 15.59 -43.45 8.19
N MET A 3 14.89 -42.77 9.11
CA MET A 3 14.02 -41.64 8.76
C MET A 3 14.92 -40.53 8.21
N MET A 4 14.77 -40.21 6.95
CA MET A 4 15.34 -39.00 6.37
C MET A 4 14.59 -37.81 6.95
N SER A 5 15.27 -37.02 7.76
CA SER A 5 14.81 -35.70 8.19
C SER A 5 14.73 -34.81 6.95
N HIS A 6 13.53 -34.40 6.56
CA HIS A 6 13.36 -33.36 5.57
C HIS A 6 13.98 -32.07 6.11
N PRO A 7 14.83 -31.38 5.35
CA PRO A 7 15.33 -30.08 5.78
C PRO A 7 14.13 -29.14 5.93
N THR A 8 13.98 -28.57 7.10
CA THR A 8 13.04 -27.48 7.36
C THR A 8 13.38 -26.37 6.38
N ARG A 9 12.53 -26.21 5.36
CA ARG A 9 12.64 -25.10 4.41
C ARG A 9 12.47 -23.82 5.22
N VAL A 10 13.56 -23.13 5.50
CA VAL A 10 13.50 -21.75 6.01
C VAL A 10 12.78 -20.99 4.92
N MET A 11 11.54 -20.61 5.17
CA MET A 11 10.81 -19.73 4.27
C MET A 11 11.59 -18.42 4.21
N GLN A 12 12.24 -18.18 3.09
CA GLN A 12 12.82 -16.88 2.78
C GLN A 12 11.65 -15.93 2.61
N THR A 13 11.39 -15.12 3.61
CA THR A 13 10.36 -14.08 3.54
C THR A 13 10.75 -13.09 2.45
N SER A 14 9.90 -12.96 1.45
CA SER A 14 10.02 -11.93 0.43
C SER A 14 9.96 -10.56 1.10
N ARG A 15 10.98 -9.73 0.89
CA ARG A 15 11.13 -8.42 1.55
C ARG A 15 10.99 -7.27 0.56
N LEU A 16 9.95 -7.30 -0.23
CA LEU A 16 9.68 -6.21 -1.16
C LEU A 16 9.57 -4.88 -0.39
N GLY A 17 10.42 -3.91 -0.75
CA GLY A 17 10.39 -2.58 -0.18
C GLY A 17 10.66 -2.48 1.33
N HIS A 18 11.32 -3.47 1.93
CA HIS A 18 11.63 -3.49 3.38
C HIS A 18 10.40 -3.39 4.30
N TRP A 19 9.25 -3.90 3.83
CA TRP A 19 7.97 -3.84 4.55
C TRP A 19 8.03 -4.47 5.94
N LEU A 20 8.68 -5.62 6.08
CA LEU A 20 8.80 -6.32 7.35
C LEU A 20 10.12 -6.03 8.07
N PRO A 21 10.08 -6.06 9.43
CA PRO A 21 11.30 -6.11 10.22
C PRO A 21 12.15 -7.31 9.81
N SER A 22 13.46 -7.08 9.72
CA SER A 22 14.40 -8.19 9.65
C SER A 22 14.38 -9.04 10.93
N ASP A 23 13.90 -8.44 12.02
CA ASP A 23 13.72 -9.04 13.33
C ASP A 23 12.23 -8.99 13.73
N PRO A 24 11.53 -10.15 13.80
CA PRO A 24 10.14 -10.23 14.22
C PRO A 24 9.90 -9.69 15.64
N GLU A 25 10.93 -9.65 16.49
CA GLU A 25 10.84 -9.15 17.86
C GLU A 25 10.44 -7.66 17.92
N VAL A 26 10.83 -6.89 16.90
CA VAL A 26 10.47 -5.46 16.82
C VAL A 26 8.95 -5.28 16.75
N LEU A 27 8.26 -6.09 15.92
CA LEU A 27 6.80 -6.05 15.83
C LEU A 27 6.14 -6.48 17.15
N ASN A 28 6.67 -7.53 17.78
CA ASN A 28 6.18 -8.03 19.06
C ASN A 28 6.29 -7.00 20.17
N LEU A 29 7.43 -6.36 20.29
CA LEU A 29 7.67 -5.31 21.28
C LEU A 29 6.74 -4.12 21.05
N TRP A 30 6.56 -3.71 19.80
CA TRP A 30 5.64 -2.64 19.44
C TRP A 30 4.19 -3.01 19.80
N LEU A 31 3.72 -4.19 19.39
CA LEU A 31 2.35 -4.64 19.67
C LEU A 31 2.10 -4.76 21.17
N LYS A 32 3.05 -5.35 21.92
CA LYS A 32 2.98 -5.43 23.36
C LYS A 32 2.87 -4.05 24.01
N LYS A 33 3.76 -3.12 23.65
CA LYS A 33 3.72 -1.73 24.14
C LYS A 33 2.36 -1.08 23.85
N THR A 34 1.83 -1.28 22.64
CA THR A 34 0.56 -0.68 22.21
C THR A 34 -0.62 -1.26 23.00
N ILE A 35 -0.64 -2.56 23.27
CA ILE A 35 -1.64 -3.22 24.12
C ILE A 35 -1.55 -2.66 25.55
N ASP A 36 -0.36 -2.66 26.15
CA ASP A 36 -0.14 -2.17 27.53
C ASP A 36 -0.55 -0.69 27.67
N ASP A 37 -0.22 0.16 26.71
CA ASP A 37 -0.60 1.56 26.69
C ASP A 37 -2.12 1.75 26.57
N THR A 38 -2.78 0.95 25.76
CA THR A 38 -4.23 0.99 25.58
C THR A 38 -4.97 0.55 26.84
N GLU A 39 -4.49 -0.53 27.48
CA GLU A 39 -5.07 -1.04 28.74
C GLU A 39 -4.87 -0.06 29.91
N ARG A 40 -3.72 0.60 29.96
CA ARG A 40 -3.40 1.59 30.99
C ARG A 40 -4.23 2.87 30.85
N LYS A 41 -4.35 3.41 29.64
CA LYS A 41 -5.03 4.70 29.40
C LYS A 41 -6.54 4.60 29.49
N LYS A 42 -7.15 3.46 29.18
CA LYS A 42 -8.63 3.22 29.19
C LYS A 42 -9.43 4.35 28.51
N THR A 43 -8.92 4.86 27.39
CA THR A 43 -9.56 5.96 26.66
C THR A 43 -10.98 5.55 26.21
N PRO A 44 -12.00 6.40 26.38
CA PRO A 44 -13.33 6.15 25.85
C PRO A 44 -13.26 5.90 24.34
N LEU A 45 -14.11 4.99 23.85
CA LEU A 45 -14.17 4.70 22.42
C LEU A 45 -14.68 5.90 21.64
N HIS A 46 -13.97 6.27 20.60
CA HIS A 46 -14.41 7.28 19.64
C HIS A 46 -15.75 6.87 18.99
N PRO A 47 -16.66 7.80 18.65
CA PRO A 47 -17.96 7.45 18.05
C PRO A 47 -17.88 6.50 16.85
N VAL A 48 -16.87 6.66 15.99
CA VAL A 48 -16.67 5.75 14.83
C VAL A 48 -16.35 4.32 15.27
N ILE A 49 -15.62 4.14 16.38
CA ILE A 49 -15.31 2.80 16.92
C ILE A 49 -16.52 2.20 17.62
N GLN A 50 -17.34 3.02 18.30
CA GLN A 50 -18.62 2.57 18.85
C GLN A 50 -19.57 2.12 17.73
N GLU A 51 -19.61 2.85 16.61
CA GLU A 51 -20.39 2.47 15.43
C GLU A 51 -19.89 1.13 14.86
N PHE A 52 -18.58 0.93 14.78
CA PHE A 52 -18.00 -0.32 14.30
C PHE A 52 -18.34 -1.48 15.24
N GLN A 53 -18.18 -1.29 16.54
CA GLN A 53 -18.57 -2.29 17.54
C GLN A 53 -20.05 -2.65 17.40
N LYS A 54 -20.93 -1.66 17.30
CA LYS A 54 -22.37 -1.87 17.11
C LYS A 54 -22.66 -2.66 15.83
N MET A 55 -21.99 -2.34 14.72
CA MET A 55 -22.15 -3.07 13.45
C MET A 55 -21.77 -4.55 13.61
N ILE A 56 -20.70 -4.87 14.32
CA ILE A 56 -20.29 -6.25 14.62
C ILE A 56 -21.36 -6.94 15.48
N GLU A 57 -21.79 -6.31 16.57
CA GLU A 57 -22.64 -6.93 17.59
C GLU A 57 -24.12 -7.06 17.17
N THR A 58 -24.59 -6.23 16.26
CA THR A 58 -25.98 -6.28 15.77
C THR A 58 -26.18 -7.17 14.55
N ASP A 59 -25.10 -7.62 13.92
CA ASP A 59 -25.14 -8.52 12.77
C ASP A 59 -24.59 -9.89 13.18
N PRO A 60 -25.41 -10.96 13.25
CA PRO A 60 -24.95 -12.26 13.71
C PRO A 60 -23.86 -12.88 12.84
N VAL A 61 -23.81 -12.56 11.53
CA VAL A 61 -22.77 -13.05 10.62
C VAL A 61 -21.44 -12.33 10.91
N MET A 62 -21.49 -11.02 11.13
CA MET A 62 -20.29 -10.25 11.50
C MET A 62 -19.79 -10.64 12.88
N LEU A 63 -20.68 -10.80 13.85
CA LEU A 63 -20.30 -11.25 15.18
C LEU A 63 -19.58 -12.61 15.12
N MET A 64 -20.10 -13.54 14.33
CA MET A 64 -19.47 -14.84 14.09
C MET A 64 -18.07 -14.66 13.48
N TYR A 65 -17.91 -13.90 12.40
CA TYR A 65 -16.61 -13.71 11.75
C TYR A 65 -15.60 -13.03 12.68
N PHE A 66 -16.01 -11.95 13.36
CA PHE A 66 -15.14 -11.20 14.27
C PHE A 66 -14.84 -11.93 15.58
N THR A 67 -15.57 -12.99 15.90
CA THR A 67 -15.21 -13.91 16.99
C THR A 67 -14.27 -14.99 16.47
N GLN A 68 -14.65 -15.65 15.40
CA GLN A 68 -13.97 -16.82 14.88
C GLN A 68 -12.55 -16.52 14.37
N MET A 69 -12.33 -15.36 13.71
CA MET A 69 -11.00 -14.99 13.20
C MET A 69 -9.93 -14.94 14.30
N PHE A 70 -10.30 -14.66 15.55
CA PHE A 70 -9.36 -14.66 16.68
C PHE A 70 -9.19 -16.05 17.30
N GLU A 71 -10.18 -16.92 17.18
CA GLU A 71 -10.08 -18.33 17.59
C GLU A 71 -9.28 -19.16 16.59
N GLU A 72 -9.36 -18.85 15.30
CA GLU A 72 -8.63 -19.51 14.23
C GLU A 72 -7.13 -19.19 14.18
N GLN A 73 -6.70 -18.04 14.73
CA GLN A 73 -5.30 -17.62 14.74
C GLN A 73 -4.29 -18.69 15.18
N PRO A 74 -4.54 -19.52 16.21
CA PRO A 74 -3.59 -20.56 16.60
C PRO A 74 -3.29 -21.58 15.51
N SER A 75 -4.23 -21.83 14.60
CA SER A 75 -4.07 -22.76 13.47
C SER A 75 -3.09 -22.27 12.42
N PHE A 76 -2.89 -20.96 12.36
CA PHE A 76 -1.97 -20.26 11.46
C PHE A 76 -0.75 -19.69 12.20
N ALA A 77 -0.44 -20.25 13.38
CA ALA A 77 0.65 -19.73 14.21
C ALA A 77 1.95 -19.63 13.39
N PRO A 78 2.61 -18.48 13.44
CA PRO A 78 3.86 -18.27 12.72
C PRO A 78 4.95 -19.22 13.21
N PRO A 79 6.02 -19.42 12.42
CA PRO A 79 7.20 -20.16 12.87
C PRO A 79 7.71 -19.62 14.21
N LYS A 80 8.22 -20.50 15.06
CA LYS A 80 8.79 -20.10 16.37
C LYS A 80 9.72 -18.90 16.20
N GLY A 81 9.46 -17.82 16.95
CA GLY A 81 10.21 -16.56 16.90
C GLY A 81 9.51 -15.39 16.21
N SER A 82 8.33 -15.58 15.60
CA SER A 82 7.58 -14.49 14.98
C SER A 82 6.46 -13.91 15.86
N GLY A 83 6.50 -14.16 17.17
CA GLY A 83 5.73 -13.43 18.17
C GLY A 83 4.69 -14.21 18.93
N ASP A 84 4.81 -14.11 20.25
CA ASP A 84 3.82 -14.64 21.20
C ASP A 84 2.68 -13.66 21.53
N VAL A 85 2.78 -12.41 21.03
CA VAL A 85 1.80 -11.34 21.35
C VAL A 85 0.69 -11.36 20.33
N LYS A 86 -0.52 -11.75 20.76
CA LYS A 86 -1.72 -11.85 19.92
C LYS A 86 -2.84 -10.96 20.43
N ILE A 87 -3.60 -10.41 19.50
CA ILE A 87 -4.89 -9.77 19.80
C ILE A 87 -5.87 -10.88 20.19
N LYS A 88 -6.53 -10.74 21.34
CA LYS A 88 -7.35 -11.81 21.92
C LYS A 88 -8.76 -11.91 21.35
N ASN A 89 -9.34 -10.78 20.95
CA ASN A 89 -10.70 -10.68 20.44
C ASN A 89 -10.95 -9.32 19.79
N TYR A 90 -12.10 -9.16 19.14
CA TYR A 90 -12.47 -7.92 18.47
C TYR A 90 -12.62 -6.70 19.40
N HIS A 91 -12.97 -6.89 20.66
CA HIS A 91 -13.02 -5.78 21.63
C HIS A 91 -11.62 -5.20 21.87
N GLN A 92 -10.61 -6.05 22.04
CA GLN A 92 -9.24 -5.60 22.18
C GLN A 92 -8.76 -4.96 20.89
N MET A 93 -9.03 -5.55 19.73
CA MET A 93 -8.75 -4.98 18.40
C MET A 93 -9.33 -3.57 18.29
N LEU A 94 -10.61 -3.37 18.57
CA LEU A 94 -11.27 -2.08 18.48
C LEU A 94 -10.68 -1.04 19.44
N ARG A 95 -10.29 -1.44 20.66
CA ARG A 95 -9.61 -0.53 21.61
C ARG A 95 -8.24 -0.11 21.11
N ILE A 96 -7.48 -1.00 20.49
CA ILE A 96 -6.17 -0.67 19.95
C ILE A 96 -6.31 0.24 18.72
N ILE A 97 -7.26 -0.04 17.82
CA ILE A 97 -7.58 0.86 16.71
C ILE A 97 -8.00 2.24 17.24
N ASN A 98 -8.82 2.29 18.30
CA ASN A 98 -9.19 3.55 18.95
C ASN A 98 -7.97 4.36 19.44
N HIS A 99 -6.98 3.68 20.00
CA HIS A 99 -5.73 4.32 20.40
C HIS A 99 -4.95 4.86 19.19
N VAL A 100 -4.90 4.11 18.09
CA VAL A 100 -4.23 4.52 16.85
C VAL A 100 -4.84 5.80 16.28
N LEU A 101 -6.16 6.03 16.41
CA LEU A 101 -6.82 7.23 15.86
C LEU A 101 -6.25 8.56 16.36
N THR A 102 -5.52 8.57 17.47
CA THR A 102 -4.90 9.75 18.07
C THR A 102 -3.38 9.64 18.16
N THR A 103 -2.79 8.75 17.36
CA THR A 103 -1.34 8.57 17.29
C THR A 103 -0.84 8.70 15.86
N ALA A 104 0.35 9.26 15.70
CA ALA A 104 1.07 9.25 14.43
C ALA A 104 2.11 8.12 14.44
N PRO A 105 2.41 7.51 13.29
CA PRO A 105 3.43 6.47 13.17
C PRO A 105 4.80 6.98 13.58
N GLU A 106 5.45 6.29 14.50
CA GLU A 106 6.84 6.54 14.85
C GLU A 106 7.76 5.97 13.78
N PHE A 107 8.92 6.59 13.58
CA PHE A 107 9.97 6.02 12.74
C PHE A 107 10.55 4.77 13.39
N ASN A 108 10.76 3.75 12.62
CA ASN A 108 11.63 2.63 12.96
C ASN A 108 12.29 2.06 11.70
N SER A 109 13.31 1.23 11.91
CA SER A 109 14.08 0.65 10.83
C SER A 109 13.33 -0.37 9.96
N THR A 110 12.06 -0.61 10.19
CA THR A 110 11.33 -1.77 9.68
C THR A 110 10.09 -1.46 8.85
N GLY A 111 9.78 -0.23 8.54
CA GLY A 111 8.60 0.13 7.71
C GLY A 111 7.23 -0.28 8.29
N MET A 112 7.11 -1.45 8.92
CA MET A 112 5.84 -2.04 9.35
C MET A 112 5.14 -1.26 10.47
N VAL A 113 5.88 -0.61 11.35
CA VAL A 113 5.32 0.26 12.40
C VAL A 113 4.69 1.54 11.79
N GLY A 114 5.00 1.84 10.55
CA GLY A 114 4.26 2.82 9.75
C GLY A 114 2.81 2.41 9.44
N PHE A 115 2.42 1.14 9.69
CA PHE A 115 1.10 0.60 9.39
C PHE A 115 0.48 -0.05 10.64
N PRO A 116 0.12 0.74 11.65
CA PRO A 116 -0.27 0.23 12.95
C PRO A 116 -1.56 -0.60 12.92
N ILE A 117 -2.52 -0.27 12.06
CA ILE A 117 -3.77 -1.04 11.93
C ILE A 117 -3.51 -2.35 11.19
N ASN A 118 -2.71 -2.32 10.11
CA ASN A 118 -2.31 -3.54 9.42
C ASN A 118 -1.56 -4.49 10.38
N ALA A 119 -0.62 -3.97 11.16
CA ALA A 119 0.11 -4.76 12.15
C ALA A 119 -0.81 -5.43 13.20
N ILE A 120 -1.93 -4.80 13.53
CA ILE A 120 -2.96 -5.37 14.43
C ILE A 120 -3.75 -6.48 13.73
N LEU A 121 -4.01 -6.33 12.43
CA LEU A 121 -4.89 -7.18 11.64
C LEU A 121 -4.17 -8.31 10.90
N ASP A 122 -2.84 -8.30 10.87
CA ASP A 122 -2.02 -9.20 10.06
C ASP A 122 -2.42 -10.68 10.23
N PHE A 123 -2.50 -11.18 11.47
CA PHE A 123 -2.94 -12.54 11.74
C PHE A 123 -4.44 -12.79 11.50
N PRO A 124 -5.37 -11.94 11.95
CA PRO A 124 -6.78 -12.08 11.65
C PRO A 124 -7.09 -12.12 10.15
N MET A 125 -6.40 -11.32 9.32
CA MET A 125 -6.67 -11.22 7.88
C MET A 125 -6.51 -12.54 7.12
N ILE A 126 -5.53 -13.35 7.48
CA ILE A 126 -5.23 -14.62 6.78
C ILE A 126 -6.15 -15.77 7.16
N THR A 127 -6.98 -15.61 8.20
CA THR A 127 -7.95 -16.65 8.60
C THR A 127 -9.14 -16.69 7.62
N PRO A 128 -9.79 -17.84 7.43
CA PRO A 128 -11.01 -17.92 6.62
C PRO A 128 -12.11 -16.95 7.07
N ALA A 129 -12.32 -16.82 8.38
CA ALA A 129 -13.30 -15.89 8.93
C ALA A 129 -12.88 -14.44 8.74
N GLY A 130 -11.57 -14.13 8.86
CA GLY A 130 -11.00 -12.83 8.59
C GLY A 130 -11.17 -12.43 7.12
N LEU A 131 -10.80 -13.31 6.19
CA LEU A 131 -11.03 -13.05 4.76
C LEU A 131 -12.50 -12.74 4.49
N ALA A 132 -13.43 -13.54 5.01
CA ALA A 132 -14.87 -13.31 4.82
C ALA A 132 -15.32 -11.96 5.39
N ALA A 133 -14.79 -11.55 6.54
CA ALA A 133 -15.09 -10.26 7.15
C ALA A 133 -14.49 -9.09 6.33
N PHE A 134 -13.20 -9.16 6.00
CA PHE A 134 -12.49 -8.04 5.38
C PHE A 134 -12.82 -7.81 3.90
N VAL A 135 -13.43 -8.77 3.20
CA VAL A 135 -14.02 -8.52 1.87
C VAL A 135 -15.46 -8.02 1.94
N ALA A 136 -16.12 -8.06 3.11
CA ALA A 136 -17.50 -7.63 3.24
C ALA A 136 -17.66 -6.12 3.06
N PRO A 137 -18.56 -5.63 2.17
CA PRO A 137 -18.72 -4.19 1.88
C PRO A 137 -18.99 -3.33 3.10
N LYS A 138 -19.79 -3.83 4.07
CA LYS A 138 -20.11 -3.09 5.30
C LYS A 138 -18.89 -2.92 6.22
N VAL A 139 -17.99 -3.88 6.27
CA VAL A 139 -16.73 -3.79 7.02
C VAL A 139 -15.83 -2.75 6.37
N ASN A 140 -15.71 -2.77 5.05
CA ASN A 140 -14.93 -1.79 4.31
C ASN A 140 -15.51 -0.37 4.43
N ALA A 141 -16.83 -0.22 4.45
CA ALA A 141 -17.47 1.07 4.73
C ALA A 141 -17.12 1.60 6.14
N MET A 142 -16.99 0.71 7.13
CA MET A 142 -16.54 1.10 8.47
C MET A 142 -15.06 1.48 8.49
N PHE A 143 -14.17 0.70 7.87
CA PHE A 143 -12.75 1.06 7.76
C PHE A 143 -12.56 2.40 7.05
N LYS A 144 -13.33 2.69 6.00
CA LYS A 144 -13.31 4.02 5.36
C LYS A 144 -13.56 5.15 6.36
N LYS A 145 -14.56 4.99 7.24
CA LYS A 145 -14.86 5.98 8.29
C LYS A 145 -13.74 6.09 9.32
N VAL A 146 -13.21 4.94 9.79
CA VAL A 146 -12.09 4.88 10.74
C VAL A 146 -10.87 5.60 10.19
N LEU A 147 -10.47 5.25 8.97
CA LEU A 147 -9.31 5.85 8.32
C LEU A 147 -9.49 7.35 8.02
N LYS A 148 -10.73 7.79 7.73
CA LYS A 148 -11.02 9.22 7.60
C LYS A 148 -10.76 9.97 8.91
N VAL A 149 -11.23 9.46 10.03
CA VAL A 149 -10.98 10.07 11.36
C VAL A 149 -9.47 10.12 11.65
N TRP A 150 -8.76 9.04 11.37
CA TRP A 150 -7.32 9.04 11.56
C TRP A 150 -6.59 10.01 10.63
N THR A 151 -7.01 10.12 9.37
CA THR A 151 -6.46 11.09 8.42
C THR A 151 -6.67 12.53 8.92
N GLU A 152 -7.80 12.84 9.56
CA GLU A 152 -8.04 14.15 10.18
C GLU A 152 -7.01 14.44 11.27
N PHE A 153 -6.72 13.46 12.14
CA PHE A 153 -5.64 13.59 13.13
C PHE A 153 -4.27 13.77 12.48
N LEU A 154 -3.93 12.94 11.48
CA LEU A 154 -2.63 12.99 10.81
C LEU A 154 -2.41 14.30 10.02
N ASN A 155 -3.47 14.98 9.62
CA ASN A 155 -3.43 16.32 9.03
C ASN A 155 -3.36 17.44 10.06
N SER A 156 -3.60 17.13 11.34
CA SER A 156 -3.56 18.14 12.40
C SER A 156 -2.13 18.46 12.88
N PRO A 157 -1.89 19.63 13.45
CA PRO A 157 -0.62 19.95 14.08
C PRO A 157 -0.23 19.00 15.22
N ASP A 158 -1.19 18.34 15.85
CA ASP A 158 -0.96 17.43 16.97
C ASP A 158 -0.19 16.16 16.54
N SER A 159 -0.25 15.81 15.26
CA SER A 159 0.49 14.67 14.70
C SER A 159 2.00 14.92 14.55
N ARG A 160 2.48 16.15 14.71
CA ARG A 160 3.89 16.52 14.52
C ARG A 160 4.84 15.99 15.59
N TYR A 161 4.32 15.48 16.72
CA TYR A 161 5.17 15.02 17.82
C TYR A 161 6.17 13.93 17.41
N VAL A 162 5.91 13.19 16.34
CA VAL A 162 6.85 12.19 15.78
C VAL A 162 7.90 12.81 14.84
N LEU A 163 7.76 14.10 14.49
CA LEU A 163 8.74 14.85 13.70
C LEU A 163 9.79 15.47 14.64
N ASN A 164 10.63 14.63 15.22
CA ASN A 164 11.67 14.98 16.16
C ASN A 164 12.94 14.16 15.89
N ASP A 165 14.04 14.48 16.54
CA ASP A 165 15.38 13.88 16.36
C ASP A 165 15.67 12.68 17.29
N SER A 166 14.68 12.21 18.07
CA SER A 166 14.81 10.99 18.87
C SER A 166 14.99 9.76 17.96
N PRO A 167 15.47 8.63 18.48
CA PRO A 167 15.64 7.41 17.67
C PRO A 167 14.38 6.91 16.97
N THR A 168 13.20 7.22 17.52
CA THR A 168 11.89 6.89 16.91
C THR A 168 11.25 8.08 16.19
N GLY A 169 11.98 9.16 16.01
CA GLY A 169 11.54 10.37 15.32
C GLY A 169 11.91 10.37 13.84
N TRP A 170 11.03 10.90 13.00
CA TRP A 170 11.25 11.01 11.55
C TRP A 170 12.31 12.03 11.15
N LEU A 171 12.78 12.87 12.08
CA LEU A 171 13.90 13.79 11.88
C LEU A 171 15.20 13.30 12.55
N SER A 172 15.22 12.04 12.99
CA SER A 172 16.45 11.37 13.44
C SER A 172 17.46 11.26 12.31
N LYS A 173 18.75 11.19 12.65
CA LYS A 173 19.82 11.05 11.66
C LYS A 173 19.61 9.81 10.77
N GLU A 174 19.11 8.71 11.33
CA GLU A 174 18.84 7.48 10.59
C GLU A 174 17.67 7.68 9.61
N ALA A 175 16.54 8.25 10.06
CA ALA A 175 15.39 8.53 9.21
C ALA A 175 15.76 9.47 8.05
N LEU A 176 16.43 10.59 8.35
CA LEU A 176 16.83 11.58 7.35
C LEU A 176 17.76 10.98 6.28
N SER A 177 18.67 10.07 6.69
CA SER A 177 19.55 9.36 5.75
C SER A 177 18.78 8.41 4.82
N LYS A 178 17.77 7.68 5.36
CA LYS A 178 16.95 6.74 4.57
C LYS A 178 16.07 7.44 3.55
N ILE A 179 15.42 8.55 3.94
CA ILE A 179 14.49 9.26 3.08
C ILE A 179 15.18 10.29 2.16
N ASN A 180 16.48 10.54 2.28
CA ASN A 180 17.22 11.59 1.56
C ASN A 180 16.50 12.94 1.65
N ILE A 181 16.29 13.45 2.86
CA ILE A 181 15.47 14.65 3.11
C ILE A 181 15.92 15.86 2.28
N ASP A 182 17.21 15.95 1.92
CA ASP A 182 17.77 17.02 1.12
C ASP A 182 17.23 17.10 -0.32
N ASP A 183 16.64 16.01 -0.82
CA ASP A 183 15.94 15.99 -2.10
C ASP A 183 14.59 16.73 -2.05
N PHE A 184 14.03 16.94 -0.84
CA PHE A 184 12.68 17.46 -0.66
C PHE A 184 12.67 18.93 -0.21
N ILE A 185 11.53 19.59 -0.45
CA ILE A 185 11.27 20.95 0.03
C ILE A 185 11.09 20.89 1.55
N HIS A 186 11.98 21.51 2.30
CA HIS A 186 11.93 21.65 3.76
C HIS A 186 12.75 22.85 4.22
N ASP A 187 12.55 23.27 5.47
CA ASP A 187 13.37 24.29 6.14
C ASP A 187 14.00 23.73 7.40
N PRO A 188 15.30 23.33 7.37
CA PRO A 188 15.96 22.72 8.52
C PRO A 188 16.10 23.65 9.74
N LYS A 189 15.85 24.94 9.58
CA LYS A 189 15.89 25.93 10.68
C LYS A 189 14.53 26.15 11.33
N ALA A 190 13.45 25.75 10.64
CA ALA A 190 12.11 25.87 11.19
C ALA A 190 11.77 24.70 12.12
N PRO A 191 10.90 24.89 13.12
CA PRO A 191 10.36 23.78 13.90
C PRO A 191 9.76 22.69 12.97
N PHE A 192 10.00 21.43 13.28
CA PHE A 192 9.55 20.29 12.50
C PHE A 192 9.96 20.36 11.02
N PHE A 193 11.09 21.01 10.70
CA PHE A 193 11.57 21.24 9.32
C PHE A 193 10.54 22.00 8.44
N GLY A 194 9.63 22.76 9.04
CA GLY A 194 8.58 23.52 8.37
C GLY A 194 7.33 22.73 8.04
N PHE A 195 7.30 21.43 8.32
CA PHE A 195 6.11 20.58 8.10
C PHE A 195 4.98 20.94 9.08
N LYS A 196 3.75 21.01 8.54
CA LYS A 196 2.56 21.45 9.29
C LYS A 196 1.89 20.32 10.05
N SER A 197 2.10 19.05 9.62
CA SER A 197 1.55 17.84 10.17
C SER A 197 2.42 16.64 9.77
N TRP A 198 2.16 15.48 10.36
CA TRP A 198 2.81 14.26 9.89
C TRP A 198 2.43 13.91 8.43
N ASN A 199 1.16 14.13 8.07
CA ASN A 199 0.75 13.88 6.67
C ASN A 199 1.42 14.84 5.69
N ASP A 200 1.66 16.12 6.06
CA ASP A 200 2.42 17.06 5.23
C ASP A 200 3.85 16.56 4.98
N PHE A 201 4.49 15.98 6.00
CA PHE A 201 5.77 15.28 5.84
C PHE A 201 5.66 14.03 4.96
N PHE A 202 4.60 13.23 5.11
CA PHE A 202 4.39 12.01 4.35
C PHE A 202 4.24 12.28 2.84
N ILE A 203 3.47 13.32 2.48
CA ILE A 203 3.26 13.74 1.08
C ILE A 203 4.23 14.86 0.64
N ARG A 204 5.42 14.92 1.24
CA ARG A 204 6.47 15.90 0.92
C ARG A 204 6.75 16.01 -0.58
N GLU A 205 7.22 17.18 -1.02
CA GLU A 205 7.49 17.45 -2.43
C GLU A 205 8.99 17.50 -2.71
N PHE A 206 9.40 17.00 -3.87
CA PHE A 206 10.76 17.15 -4.33
C PHE A 206 11.10 18.61 -4.65
N LYS A 207 12.35 18.98 -4.41
CA LYS A 207 12.91 20.22 -4.95
C LYS A 207 12.91 20.19 -6.47
N PRO A 208 12.72 21.33 -7.15
CA PRO A 208 12.79 21.39 -8.62
C PRO A 208 14.08 20.77 -9.15
N GLY A 209 13.98 19.93 -10.20
CA GLY A 209 15.12 19.35 -10.90
C GLY A 209 15.71 18.07 -10.27
N VAL A 210 15.30 17.67 -9.09
CA VAL A 210 15.82 16.45 -8.39
C VAL A 210 15.40 15.17 -9.11
N ARG A 211 14.26 15.18 -9.78
CA ARG A 211 13.74 14.05 -10.57
C ARG A 211 13.53 14.48 -12.02
N PRO A 212 14.59 14.47 -12.85
CA PRO A 212 14.49 14.85 -14.26
C PRO A 212 13.58 13.87 -15.02
N VAL A 213 12.77 14.42 -15.91
CA VAL A 213 11.77 13.68 -16.68
C VAL A 213 12.42 13.04 -17.92
N ALA A 214 12.10 11.76 -18.19
CA ALA A 214 12.52 11.07 -19.42
C ALA A 214 12.06 11.82 -20.67
N GLY A 215 13.03 12.26 -21.52
CA GLY A 215 12.81 13.32 -22.50
C GLY A 215 12.18 12.90 -23.84
N ALA A 216 12.40 11.66 -24.33
CA ALA A 216 11.90 11.26 -25.65
C ALA A 216 10.35 11.19 -25.68
N PRO A 217 9.69 11.59 -26.79
CA PRO A 217 8.22 11.54 -26.88
C PRO A 217 7.66 10.14 -26.62
N ASN A 218 8.24 9.10 -27.21
CA ASN A 218 7.84 7.69 -27.03
C ASN A 218 8.38 7.04 -25.73
N ALA A 219 9.15 7.78 -24.92
CA ALA A 219 9.56 7.31 -23.60
C ALA A 219 8.39 7.44 -22.61
N ILE A 220 8.10 6.38 -21.91
CA ILE A 220 7.14 6.32 -20.79
C ILE A 220 7.94 6.50 -19.50
N ALA A 221 7.57 7.50 -18.72
CA ALA A 221 8.22 7.79 -17.44
C ALA A 221 7.61 6.97 -16.29
N SER A 222 8.39 6.69 -15.26
CA SER A 222 7.86 6.11 -14.03
C SER A 222 6.89 7.08 -13.35
N ALA A 223 5.67 6.61 -13.09
CA ALA A 223 4.64 7.42 -12.46
C ALA A 223 4.84 7.61 -10.95
N CYS A 224 5.59 6.71 -10.31
CA CYS A 224 5.83 6.69 -8.86
C CYS A 224 7.30 6.37 -8.57
N GLU A 225 7.75 6.71 -7.35
CA GLU A 225 9.00 6.20 -6.80
C GLU A 225 8.70 4.84 -6.16
N ALA A 226 8.92 3.75 -6.91
CA ALA A 226 8.39 2.43 -6.55
C ALA A 226 9.33 1.28 -6.96
N ALA A 227 9.28 0.17 -6.25
CA ALA A 227 10.00 -1.05 -6.59
C ALA A 227 9.15 -1.93 -7.53
N PRO A 228 9.67 -2.37 -8.69
CA PRO A 228 8.96 -3.24 -9.61
C PRO A 228 8.50 -4.55 -8.94
N PHE A 229 7.22 -4.87 -9.10
CA PHE A 229 6.62 -6.09 -8.56
C PHE A 229 6.37 -7.12 -9.65
N ALA A 230 5.69 -6.73 -10.73
CA ALA A 230 5.32 -7.64 -11.81
C ALA A 230 5.19 -6.92 -13.17
N ILE A 231 5.50 -7.64 -14.23
CA ILE A 231 5.15 -7.30 -15.62
C ILE A 231 4.36 -8.47 -16.18
N SER A 232 3.16 -8.21 -16.70
CA SER A 232 2.33 -9.20 -17.35
C SER A 232 1.95 -8.73 -18.75
N THR A 233 2.25 -9.54 -19.75
CA THR A 233 1.94 -9.28 -21.15
C THR A 233 0.78 -10.15 -21.62
N GLN A 234 0.14 -9.79 -22.75
CA GLN A 234 -1.00 -10.51 -23.30
C GLN A 234 -2.14 -10.72 -22.31
N VAL A 235 -2.38 -9.68 -21.47
CA VAL A 235 -3.39 -9.75 -20.41
C VAL A 235 -4.78 -9.96 -20.98
N LYS A 236 -5.56 -10.80 -20.30
CA LYS A 236 -6.91 -11.20 -20.71
C LYS A 236 -7.97 -10.30 -20.10
N GLU A 237 -9.15 -10.33 -20.69
CA GLU A 237 -10.32 -9.68 -20.09
C GLU A 237 -10.62 -10.24 -18.71
N THR A 238 -10.64 -11.58 -18.59
CA THR A 238 -10.78 -12.32 -17.35
C THR A 238 -9.81 -13.49 -17.38
N ASP A 239 -9.09 -13.71 -16.31
CA ASP A 239 -8.18 -14.85 -16.15
C ASP A 239 -8.45 -15.55 -14.82
N THR A 240 -7.90 -16.76 -14.66
CA THR A 240 -8.03 -17.56 -13.45
C THR A 240 -6.94 -17.14 -12.46
N PHE A 241 -7.35 -16.85 -11.22
CA PHE A 241 -6.40 -16.59 -10.15
C PHE A 241 -5.71 -17.86 -9.67
N TRP A 242 -4.38 -17.82 -9.62
CA TRP A 242 -3.53 -18.87 -9.04
C TRP A 242 -2.80 -18.30 -7.83
N ILE A 243 -2.63 -19.09 -6.80
CA ILE A 243 -2.00 -18.69 -5.54
C ILE A 243 -0.59 -18.08 -5.70
N LYS A 244 0.18 -18.58 -6.69
CA LYS A 244 1.58 -18.15 -6.89
C LYS A 244 1.83 -17.40 -8.19
N SER A 245 0.81 -17.21 -9.00
CA SER A 245 0.88 -16.50 -10.27
C SER A 245 -0.48 -15.85 -10.49
N GLN A 246 -0.66 -14.69 -9.88
CA GLN A 246 -1.94 -13.99 -9.88
C GLN A 246 -2.08 -13.21 -11.20
N PRO A 247 -2.65 -13.82 -12.25
CA PRO A 247 -2.80 -13.15 -13.54
C PRO A 247 -3.79 -11.98 -13.42
N TYR A 248 -3.53 -10.94 -14.17
CA TYR A 248 -4.40 -9.77 -14.17
C TYR A 248 -5.64 -10.03 -15.01
N SER A 249 -6.80 -9.78 -14.41
CA SER A 249 -8.10 -9.75 -15.09
C SER A 249 -8.49 -8.30 -15.36
N LEU A 250 -8.39 -7.85 -16.60
CA LEU A 250 -8.64 -6.45 -16.99
C LEU A 250 -10.03 -5.97 -16.57
N ARG A 251 -11.05 -6.85 -16.64
CA ARG A 251 -12.41 -6.53 -16.23
C ARG A 251 -12.46 -6.03 -14.78
N HIS A 252 -11.77 -6.71 -13.88
CA HIS A 252 -11.75 -6.35 -12.45
C HIS A 252 -10.76 -5.22 -12.17
N LEU A 253 -9.56 -5.27 -12.75
CA LEU A 253 -8.53 -4.24 -12.55
C LEU A 253 -9.05 -2.85 -12.97
N LEU A 254 -9.73 -2.78 -14.13
CA LEU A 254 -10.25 -1.55 -14.74
C LEU A 254 -11.71 -1.26 -14.35
N ASP A 255 -12.32 -2.07 -13.48
CA ASP A 255 -13.74 -1.97 -13.11
C ASP A 255 -14.66 -1.83 -14.33
N GLY A 256 -14.42 -2.68 -15.33
CA GLY A 256 -15.18 -2.74 -16.57
C GLY A 256 -14.95 -1.58 -17.56
N LYS A 257 -14.09 -0.61 -17.25
CA LYS A 257 -13.86 0.56 -18.13
C LYS A 257 -12.84 0.26 -19.21
N PHE A 258 -13.15 0.56 -20.47
CA PHE A 258 -12.25 0.44 -21.63
C PHE A 258 -11.56 -0.93 -21.80
N VAL A 259 -12.08 -2.01 -21.23
CA VAL A 259 -11.47 -3.34 -21.16
C VAL A 259 -11.02 -3.84 -22.55
N GLU A 260 -11.88 -3.71 -23.56
CA GLU A 260 -11.58 -4.17 -24.93
C GLU A 260 -10.35 -3.49 -25.55
N GLN A 261 -10.06 -2.25 -25.16
CA GLN A 261 -8.92 -1.51 -25.68
C GLN A 261 -7.58 -2.00 -25.11
N PHE A 262 -7.61 -2.66 -23.95
CA PHE A 262 -6.42 -3.16 -23.24
C PHE A 262 -6.20 -4.67 -23.37
N LYS A 263 -7.13 -5.38 -24.01
CA LYS A 263 -7.03 -6.83 -24.25
C LYS A 263 -5.76 -7.18 -25.02
N GLY A 264 -5.02 -8.18 -24.55
CA GLY A 264 -3.72 -8.55 -25.13
C GLY A 264 -2.59 -7.56 -24.85
N GLY A 265 -2.84 -6.55 -24.03
CA GLY A 265 -1.89 -5.52 -23.65
C GLY A 265 -0.95 -5.93 -22.52
N THR A 266 -0.38 -4.93 -21.87
CA THR A 266 0.64 -5.11 -20.81
C THR A 266 0.20 -4.40 -19.53
N VAL A 267 0.36 -5.08 -18.40
CA VAL A 267 0.25 -4.50 -17.04
C VAL A 267 1.63 -4.50 -16.41
N TYR A 268 2.04 -3.34 -15.92
CA TYR A 268 3.19 -3.15 -15.06
C TYR A 268 2.69 -2.83 -13.65
N GLN A 269 3.20 -3.50 -12.62
CA GLN A 269 2.88 -3.20 -11.23
C GLN A 269 4.15 -2.94 -10.43
N ALA A 270 4.10 -1.93 -9.53
CA ALA A 270 5.21 -1.61 -8.64
C ALA A 270 4.70 -1.12 -7.27
N PHE A 271 5.48 -1.42 -6.24
CA PHE A 271 5.16 -1.21 -4.83
C PHE A 271 5.87 0.03 -4.26
N LEU A 272 5.16 0.78 -3.41
CA LEU A 272 5.69 1.91 -2.65
C LEU A 272 5.67 1.57 -1.16
N SER A 273 6.84 1.61 -0.51
CA SER A 273 6.92 1.52 0.95
C SER A 273 6.57 2.84 1.63
N ALA A 274 6.29 2.81 2.95
CA ALA A 274 5.95 4.01 3.73
C ALA A 274 7.02 5.12 3.71
N GLU A 275 8.28 4.75 3.49
CA GLU A 275 9.40 5.69 3.48
C GLU A 275 9.54 6.43 2.13
N ASN A 276 8.90 5.91 1.07
CA ASN A 276 9.04 6.42 -0.28
C ASN A 276 8.31 7.76 -0.49
N TYR A 277 8.47 8.29 -1.68
CA TYR A 277 7.71 9.44 -2.17
C TYR A 277 6.32 8.98 -2.63
N HIS A 278 5.26 9.60 -2.13
CA HIS A 278 3.88 9.13 -2.32
C HIS A 278 3.05 9.93 -3.31
N ARG A 279 3.66 10.87 -4.04
CA ARG A 279 2.96 11.58 -5.13
C ARG A 279 3.15 10.84 -6.44
N TRP A 280 2.12 10.88 -7.30
CA TRP A 280 2.14 10.26 -8.63
C TRP A 280 2.21 11.33 -9.70
N HIS A 281 2.96 11.03 -10.73
CA HIS A 281 3.20 11.91 -11.85
C HIS A 281 2.69 11.29 -13.15
N SER A 282 2.30 12.13 -14.11
CA SER A 282 1.87 11.64 -15.41
C SER A 282 3.03 10.96 -16.14
N PRO A 283 2.90 9.68 -16.50
CA PRO A 283 3.96 8.96 -17.22
C PRO A 283 4.13 9.41 -18.67
N VAL A 284 3.17 10.15 -19.20
CA VAL A 284 3.12 10.63 -20.59
C VAL A 284 2.53 12.03 -20.65
N SER A 285 2.83 12.80 -21.71
CA SER A 285 2.05 13.98 -22.06
C SER A 285 0.74 13.56 -22.71
N GLY A 286 -0.37 14.20 -22.34
CA GLY A 286 -1.67 13.80 -22.86
C GLY A 286 -2.84 14.56 -22.25
N THR A 287 -4.03 14.00 -22.43
CA THR A 287 -5.29 14.53 -21.88
C THR A 287 -5.91 13.49 -20.95
N ILE A 288 -6.29 13.90 -19.76
CA ILE A 288 -7.04 13.04 -18.84
C ILE A 288 -8.41 12.69 -19.46
N LYS A 289 -8.57 11.45 -19.85
CA LYS A 289 -9.75 10.96 -20.55
C LYS A 289 -10.91 10.68 -19.61
N MET A 290 -10.60 10.00 -18.50
CA MET A 290 -11.57 9.62 -17.47
C MET A 290 -10.85 9.42 -16.14
N ILE A 291 -11.53 9.74 -15.05
CA ILE A 291 -11.14 9.41 -13.68
C ILE A 291 -12.25 8.59 -13.05
N HIS A 292 -11.93 7.39 -12.61
CA HIS A 292 -12.90 6.50 -11.98
C HIS A 292 -12.38 6.03 -10.62
N GLN A 293 -13.09 6.42 -9.55
CA GLN A 293 -12.80 5.98 -8.19
C GLN A 293 -13.54 4.67 -7.91
N VAL A 294 -12.84 3.67 -7.44
CA VAL A 294 -13.40 2.36 -7.09
C VAL A 294 -13.37 2.20 -5.58
N GLU A 295 -14.54 2.06 -4.99
CA GLU A 295 -14.67 1.64 -3.59
C GLU A 295 -14.36 0.13 -3.53
N GLY A 296 -13.39 -0.22 -2.71
CA GLY A 296 -12.92 -1.61 -2.61
C GLY A 296 -12.57 -1.98 -1.17
N THR A 297 -11.71 -2.98 -1.03
CA THR A 297 -11.23 -3.42 0.27
C THR A 297 -10.10 -2.50 0.77
N TYR A 298 -9.94 -2.49 2.09
CA TYR A 298 -8.85 -1.80 2.78
C TYR A 298 -7.84 -2.80 3.34
N TYR A 299 -8.35 -3.82 4.02
CA TYR A 299 -7.55 -4.88 4.65
C TYR A 299 -8.00 -6.22 4.08
N ALA A 300 -7.38 -6.64 2.99
CA ALA A 300 -7.66 -7.93 2.37
C ALA A 300 -6.36 -8.60 1.94
N GLU A 301 -6.27 -9.88 2.20
CA GLU A 301 -5.19 -10.76 1.80
C GLU A 301 -5.75 -12.00 1.14
N ALA A 302 -4.98 -12.63 0.25
CA ALA A 302 -5.36 -13.92 -0.32
C ALA A 302 -5.07 -15.01 0.70
N ALA A 303 -6.09 -15.52 1.39
CA ALA A 303 -5.93 -16.59 2.41
C ALA A 303 -5.21 -17.84 1.85
N ALA A 304 -5.26 -18.04 0.55
CA ALA A 304 -4.58 -19.14 -0.14
C ALA A 304 -3.05 -19.01 -0.18
N GLU A 305 -2.49 -17.81 0.06
CA GLU A 305 -1.03 -17.60 0.22
C GLU A 305 -0.50 -18.23 1.51
N GLY A 306 -1.38 -18.55 2.46
CA GLY A 306 -1.00 -19.01 3.78
C GLY A 306 -0.51 -17.89 4.67
N PHE A 307 0.28 -18.23 5.68
CA PHE A 307 0.89 -17.21 6.54
C PHE A 307 1.85 -16.32 5.75
N ASP A 308 1.52 -15.05 5.66
CA ASP A 308 2.34 -14.02 5.03
C ASP A 308 2.92 -13.06 6.08
N PRO A 309 4.16 -13.30 6.56
CA PRO A 309 4.80 -12.41 7.50
C PRO A 309 5.12 -11.03 6.90
N ALA A 310 4.93 -10.85 5.60
CA ALA A 310 5.08 -9.58 4.90
C ALA A 310 3.77 -8.78 4.81
N GLY A 311 2.70 -9.23 5.50
CA GLY A 311 1.37 -8.66 5.36
C GLY A 311 0.87 -8.78 3.92
N PRO A 312 0.17 -7.78 3.37
CA PRO A 312 -0.46 -7.88 2.06
C PRO A 312 0.51 -7.90 0.86
N ASN A 313 1.83 -7.91 1.07
CA ASN A 313 2.81 -7.80 -0.02
C ASN A 313 2.76 -8.95 -1.02
N ASN A 314 2.61 -10.18 -0.55
CA ASN A 314 2.53 -11.33 -1.44
C ASN A 314 1.18 -11.41 -2.19
N SER A 315 0.17 -10.72 -1.68
CA SER A 315 -1.17 -10.64 -2.25
C SER A 315 -1.37 -9.47 -3.22
N GLN A 316 -0.34 -8.73 -3.62
CA GLN A 316 -0.48 -7.50 -4.40
C GLN A 316 -1.24 -7.68 -5.72
N GLY A 317 -1.04 -8.78 -6.43
CA GLY A 317 -1.80 -9.08 -7.65
C GLY A 317 -3.31 -9.23 -7.37
N TYR A 318 -3.69 -9.91 -6.28
CA TYR A 318 -5.07 -10.01 -5.83
C TYR A 318 -5.63 -8.66 -5.39
N ILE A 319 -4.88 -7.94 -4.55
CA ILE A 319 -5.24 -6.62 -4.00
C ILE A 319 -5.52 -5.62 -5.14
N ALA A 320 -4.75 -5.65 -6.22
CA ALA A 320 -4.95 -4.78 -7.37
C ALA A 320 -6.36 -4.87 -7.98
N HIS A 321 -7.05 -6.01 -7.79
CA HIS A 321 -8.38 -6.23 -8.33
C HIS A 321 -9.52 -5.91 -7.36
N VAL A 322 -9.26 -5.94 -6.06
CA VAL A 322 -10.30 -5.83 -5.03
C VAL A 322 -10.20 -4.57 -4.16
N ALA A 323 -9.00 -3.98 -4.06
CA ALA A 323 -8.77 -2.85 -3.18
C ALA A 323 -9.33 -1.52 -3.73
N THR A 324 -9.53 -0.59 -2.80
CA THR A 324 -9.83 0.82 -3.11
C THR A 324 -8.73 1.40 -4.00
N ARG A 325 -9.11 2.01 -5.10
CA ARG A 325 -8.17 2.54 -6.10
C ARG A 325 -8.78 3.67 -6.93
N ALA A 326 -7.92 4.48 -7.54
CA ALA A 326 -8.32 5.40 -8.60
C ALA A 326 -7.83 4.86 -9.95
N ILE A 327 -8.65 4.92 -10.97
CA ILE A 327 -8.30 4.53 -12.33
C ILE A 327 -8.28 5.81 -13.17
N ILE A 328 -7.09 6.21 -13.62
CA ILE A 328 -6.89 7.43 -14.40
C ILE A 328 -6.53 7.02 -15.82
N PHE A 329 -7.43 7.27 -16.77
CA PHE A 329 -7.16 7.03 -18.18
C PHE A 329 -6.60 8.30 -18.81
N ILE A 330 -5.48 8.15 -19.52
CA ILE A 330 -4.77 9.23 -20.18
C ILE A 330 -4.70 8.91 -21.69
N GLU A 331 -5.22 9.80 -22.51
CA GLU A 331 -5.00 9.76 -23.95
C GLU A 331 -3.69 10.48 -24.24
N ALA A 332 -2.64 9.70 -24.53
CA ALA A 332 -1.31 10.25 -24.79
C ALA A 332 -1.28 11.09 -26.06
N GLU A 333 -0.47 12.16 -26.08
CA GLU A 333 -0.18 12.94 -27.29
C GLU A 333 0.64 12.13 -28.30
N GLU A 334 1.47 11.19 -27.81
CA GLU A 334 2.22 10.26 -28.67
C GLU A 334 1.28 9.15 -29.17
N PRO A 335 0.99 9.08 -30.50
CA PRO A 335 0.03 8.12 -31.04
C PRO A 335 0.45 6.66 -30.83
N ALA A 336 1.76 6.37 -30.79
CA ALA A 336 2.29 5.04 -30.51
C ALA A 336 1.84 4.53 -29.13
N ILE A 337 1.69 5.43 -28.15
CA ILE A 337 1.18 5.09 -26.82
C ILE A 337 -0.35 5.06 -26.81
N GLY A 338 -1.00 6.15 -27.30
CA GLY A 338 -2.46 6.33 -27.30
C GLY A 338 -3.07 6.22 -25.90
N LEU A 339 -4.21 5.51 -25.76
CA LEU A 339 -4.87 5.35 -24.48
C LEU A 339 -4.05 4.42 -23.55
N MET A 340 -3.76 4.91 -22.34
CA MET A 340 -3.17 4.15 -21.26
C MET A 340 -3.91 4.41 -19.94
N SER A 341 -3.64 3.61 -18.91
CA SER A 341 -4.18 3.84 -17.57
C SER A 341 -3.09 3.83 -16.52
N LEU A 342 -3.16 4.79 -15.58
CA LEU A 342 -2.47 4.75 -14.30
C LEU A 342 -3.49 4.41 -13.22
N ILE A 343 -3.18 3.40 -12.40
CA ILE A 343 -4.05 2.90 -11.34
C ILE A 343 -3.28 2.93 -10.02
N PRO A 344 -3.33 4.02 -9.25
CA PRO A 344 -2.90 4.01 -7.86
C PRO A 344 -3.89 3.19 -7.02
N ILE A 345 -3.35 2.29 -6.20
CA ILE A 345 -4.09 1.28 -5.44
C ILE A 345 -3.69 1.38 -3.98
N GLY A 346 -4.68 1.55 -3.12
CA GLY A 346 -4.49 1.56 -1.68
C GLY A 346 -4.19 0.16 -1.14
N MET A 347 -3.25 0.09 -0.20
CA MET A 347 -2.97 -1.13 0.58
C MET A 347 -3.02 -0.76 2.05
N ALA A 348 -3.76 -1.54 2.85
CA ALA A 348 -3.89 -1.31 4.28
C ALA A 348 -4.39 0.12 4.59
N GLU A 349 -3.70 0.87 5.42
CA GLU A 349 -4.06 2.25 5.80
C GLU A 349 -4.10 3.21 4.62
N VAL A 350 -3.35 2.92 3.54
CA VAL A 350 -3.29 3.79 2.37
C VAL A 350 -4.45 3.54 1.46
N SER A 351 -5.53 4.13 1.78
CA SER A 351 -6.75 3.95 1.02
C SER A 351 -7.31 5.25 0.47
N SER A 352 -6.58 6.37 0.65
CA SER A 352 -6.97 7.63 0.06
C SER A 352 -6.11 7.93 -1.16
N CYS A 353 -6.61 7.54 -2.33
CA CYS A 353 -6.06 7.95 -3.62
C CYS A 353 -6.59 9.35 -3.96
N VAL A 354 -5.82 10.39 -3.64
CA VAL A 354 -6.21 11.79 -3.88
C VAL A 354 -5.79 12.20 -5.29
N VAL A 355 -6.76 12.33 -6.18
CA VAL A 355 -6.54 12.81 -7.55
C VAL A 355 -6.61 14.33 -7.57
N THR A 356 -5.58 15.00 -8.12
CA THR A 356 -5.46 16.47 -8.16
C THR A 356 -5.76 17.07 -9.53
N VAL A 357 -6.02 16.22 -10.51
CA VAL A 357 -6.41 16.62 -11.88
C VAL A 357 -7.88 16.32 -12.14
N LYS A 358 -8.40 16.83 -13.23
CA LYS A 358 -9.78 16.61 -13.68
C LYS A 358 -9.84 16.09 -15.12
N GLU A 359 -10.95 15.47 -15.47
CA GLU A 359 -11.21 15.02 -16.84
C GLU A 359 -11.09 16.18 -17.84
N ARG A 360 -10.56 15.88 -19.02
CA ARG A 360 -10.24 16.81 -20.11
C ARG A 360 -9.06 17.76 -19.79
N GLN A 361 -8.43 17.67 -18.64
CA GLN A 361 -7.22 18.43 -18.35
C GLN A 361 -6.06 17.89 -19.18
N LYS A 362 -5.30 18.80 -19.81
CA LYS A 362 -4.01 18.47 -20.42
C LYS A 362 -2.94 18.37 -19.33
N VAL A 363 -2.13 17.34 -19.41
CA VAL A 363 -0.98 17.10 -18.53
C VAL A 363 0.27 16.89 -19.39
N LYS A 364 1.40 17.35 -18.87
CA LYS A 364 2.72 17.04 -19.43
C LYS A 364 3.28 15.82 -18.71
N LYS A 365 4.13 15.06 -19.38
CA LYS A 365 4.93 14.02 -18.75
C LYS A 365 5.68 14.60 -17.56
N GLY A 366 5.57 13.99 -16.40
CA GLY A 366 6.16 14.46 -15.16
C GLY A 366 5.28 15.41 -14.33
N ASP A 367 4.14 15.88 -14.86
CA ASP A 367 3.20 16.67 -14.04
C ASP A 367 2.66 15.83 -12.90
N GLN A 368 2.60 16.38 -11.69
CA GLN A 368 1.94 15.73 -10.57
C GLN A 368 0.43 15.66 -10.80
N ILE A 369 -0.15 14.47 -10.65
CA ILE A 369 -1.57 14.22 -10.91
C ILE A 369 -2.33 13.67 -9.70
N GLY A 370 -1.63 13.42 -8.60
CA GLY A 370 -2.23 12.98 -7.35
C GLY A 370 -1.21 12.49 -6.33
N TYR A 371 -1.71 11.96 -5.24
CA TYR A 371 -0.89 11.40 -4.17
C TYR A 371 -1.67 10.40 -3.33
N PHE A 372 -0.94 9.54 -2.63
CA PHE A 372 -1.51 8.69 -1.60
C PHE A 372 -1.52 9.39 -0.25
N GLN A 373 -2.57 9.18 0.53
CA GLN A 373 -2.67 9.43 1.96
C GLN A 373 -3.10 8.12 2.61
N PHE A 374 -2.53 7.70 3.63
CA PHE A 374 -1.23 7.62 4.22
C PHE A 374 -0.91 6.11 4.34
N GLY A 375 0.37 5.68 4.25
CA GLY A 375 0.84 4.30 4.43
C GLY A 375 1.45 3.65 3.17
N GLY A 376 1.49 2.28 3.01
CA GLY A 376 1.97 1.56 1.82
C GLY A 376 0.97 1.53 0.68
N SER A 377 1.47 1.41 -0.52
CA SER A 377 0.64 1.43 -1.71
C SER A 377 1.30 0.69 -2.87
N THR A 378 0.51 0.37 -3.85
CA THR A 378 0.98 -0.15 -5.13
C THR A 378 0.33 0.63 -6.27
N HIS A 379 0.90 0.55 -7.45
CA HIS A 379 0.25 1.11 -8.63
C HIS A 379 0.42 0.19 -9.83
N CYS A 380 -0.55 0.25 -10.74
CA CYS A 380 -0.44 -0.39 -12.04
C CYS A 380 -0.41 0.65 -13.16
N LEU A 381 0.37 0.37 -14.21
CA LEU A 381 0.25 1.00 -15.52
C LEU A 381 -0.27 -0.03 -16.49
N VAL A 382 -1.29 0.33 -17.26
CA VAL A 382 -1.92 -0.57 -18.24
C VAL A 382 -1.78 0.03 -19.64
N PHE A 383 -1.24 -0.75 -20.54
CA PHE A 383 -0.97 -0.38 -21.92
C PHE A 383 -1.73 -1.28 -22.89
N ARG A 384 -2.15 -0.72 -24.03
CA ARG A 384 -2.74 -1.48 -25.13
C ARG A 384 -1.76 -2.51 -25.69
N SER A 385 -2.27 -3.50 -26.40
CA SER A 385 -1.42 -4.46 -27.14
C SER A 385 -0.52 -3.74 -28.13
N GLY A 386 0.75 -4.19 -28.22
CA GLY A 386 1.73 -3.68 -29.16
C GLY A 386 2.27 -2.28 -28.84
N VAL A 387 2.02 -1.72 -27.64
CA VAL A 387 2.58 -0.41 -27.27
C VAL A 387 4.01 -0.50 -26.78
N ILE A 388 4.30 -1.43 -25.89
CA ILE A 388 5.60 -1.52 -25.23
C ILE A 388 6.60 -2.24 -26.13
N ALA A 389 7.67 -1.54 -26.53
CA ALA A 389 8.82 -2.13 -27.22
C ALA A 389 9.75 -2.82 -26.21
N ASP A 390 10.10 -2.11 -25.14
CA ASP A 390 11.00 -2.64 -24.09
C ASP A 390 10.82 -1.86 -22.78
N PHE A 391 11.14 -2.53 -21.66
CA PHE A 391 11.25 -1.91 -20.35
C PHE A 391 12.70 -1.56 -20.04
N ALA A 392 12.92 -0.42 -19.36
CA ALA A 392 14.22 -0.08 -18.83
C ALA A 392 14.68 -1.15 -17.82
N LEU A 393 15.97 -1.47 -17.78
CA LEU A 393 16.49 -2.56 -16.93
C LEU A 393 16.10 -2.43 -15.45
N GLN A 394 16.10 -1.19 -14.93
CA GLN A 394 15.68 -0.92 -13.55
C GLN A 394 14.18 -1.13 -13.31
N ALA A 395 13.36 -1.17 -14.37
CA ALA A 395 11.91 -1.40 -14.28
C ALA A 395 11.54 -2.90 -14.35
N ILE A 396 12.50 -3.77 -14.63
CA ILE A 396 12.26 -5.22 -14.69
C ILE A 396 12.29 -5.77 -13.27
N PRO A 397 11.22 -6.45 -12.82
CA PRO A 397 11.17 -7.08 -11.50
C PRO A 397 12.33 -8.06 -11.28
N GLN A 398 12.96 -8.01 -10.13
CA GLN A 398 14.08 -8.86 -9.75
C GLN A 398 13.69 -9.80 -8.60
N GLY A 399 13.96 -11.10 -8.78
CA GLY A 399 13.56 -12.15 -7.82
C GLY A 399 12.08 -12.50 -7.89
N GLU A 400 11.65 -13.44 -7.06
CA GLU A 400 10.24 -13.84 -6.97
C GLU A 400 9.40 -12.66 -6.44
N ASN A 401 8.33 -12.30 -7.14
CA ASN A 401 7.46 -11.17 -6.81
C ASN A 401 8.22 -9.84 -6.58
N GLY A 402 9.31 -9.63 -7.31
CA GLY A 402 10.08 -8.40 -7.20
C GLY A 402 10.87 -8.23 -5.89
N ALA A 403 11.07 -9.32 -5.12
CA ALA A 403 11.69 -9.27 -3.80
C ALA A 403 13.07 -8.60 -3.75
N ASN A 404 13.81 -8.65 -4.86
CA ASN A 404 15.14 -8.04 -5.00
C ASN A 404 15.13 -6.79 -5.89
N SER A 405 13.95 -6.27 -6.24
CA SER A 405 13.83 -5.08 -7.08
C SER A 405 14.35 -3.85 -6.37
N THR A 406 15.07 -3.01 -7.09
CA THR A 406 15.50 -1.70 -6.62
C THR A 406 14.46 -0.64 -6.94
N LEU A 407 14.48 0.45 -6.17
CA LEU A 407 13.54 1.55 -6.35
C LEU A 407 13.77 2.25 -7.71
N VAL A 408 12.75 2.30 -8.53
CA VAL A 408 12.73 3.11 -9.76
C VAL A 408 12.32 4.53 -9.39
N LYS A 409 13.17 5.50 -9.73
CA LYS A 409 12.90 6.91 -9.43
C LYS A 409 11.72 7.41 -10.26
N VAL A 410 10.82 8.17 -9.65
CA VAL A 410 9.75 8.85 -10.38
C VAL A 410 10.31 9.72 -11.49
N ASN A 411 9.60 9.86 -12.60
CA ASN A 411 10.00 10.58 -13.81
C ASN A 411 11.15 9.96 -14.62
N SER A 412 11.89 8.97 -14.09
CA SER A 412 12.90 8.28 -14.87
C SER A 412 12.29 7.40 -15.97
N LEU A 413 13.10 6.98 -16.93
CA LEU A 413 12.65 6.08 -18.01
C LEU A 413 12.12 4.76 -17.39
N LEU A 414 10.88 4.42 -17.69
CA LEU A 414 10.25 3.14 -17.35
C LEU A 414 10.24 2.19 -18.55
N ALA A 415 9.77 2.67 -19.68
CA ALA A 415 9.63 1.88 -20.91
C ALA A 415 9.70 2.77 -22.14
N ILE A 416 9.83 2.15 -23.30
CA ILE A 416 9.80 2.79 -24.61
C ILE A 416 8.65 2.20 -25.42
N ALA A 417 7.84 3.05 -26.02
CA ALA A 417 6.82 2.67 -26.98
C ALA A 417 7.42 2.42 -28.37
N ILE A 418 6.78 1.50 -29.15
CA ILE A 418 7.17 1.13 -30.52
C ILE A 418 7.08 2.32 -31.46
#